data_881e2bb00d75feebf7553ae424f990c1
#
_entry.id   881e2bb00d75feebf7553ae424f990c1
#
_cell.length_a   1.000
_cell.length_b   1.000
_cell.length_c   1.000
_cell.angle_alpha   90.00
_cell.angle_beta   90.00
_cell.angle_gamma   90.00
#
_symmetry.space_group_name_H-M   'P 1'
#
loop_
_entity.id
_entity.type
_entity.pdbx_description
1 polymer ?
#
loop_
_entity_poly.entity_id
_entity_poly.type
_entity_poly.pdbx_seq_one_letter_code
_entity_poly.pdbx_strand_id
1 'polypeptide(L)'
;MTSARTSHRRRRNGISTLEIVIASGLLGTAVITILPVISRASTVRSELADRGAARQLVANVLEHALAHRRDNTANGLPATADIEAATIPADHLSFLEAPEFDIRVDTTTDDPPLRRVTATLTWTSRSGEPARPVSLTAWIPPAEEQP
;
A
#
# COMPACT_ATOMS: atom_id res chain seq x y z
N MET A 1 15.48 -75.41 29.65
CA MET A 1 16.04 -74.19 29.08
C MET A 1 15.04 -73.07 29.29
N THR A 2 15.25 -72.26 30.35
CA THR A 2 14.29 -71.24 30.81
C THR A 2 14.86 -69.88 30.41
N SER A 3 14.23 -69.25 29.39
CA SER A 3 14.65 -67.94 28.89
C SER A 3 14.13 -66.80 29.79
N ALA A 4 15.05 -66.18 30.54
CA ALA A 4 14.72 -64.99 31.35
C ALA A 4 14.46 -63.76 30.49
N ARG A 5 13.21 -63.37 30.47
CA ARG A 5 12.74 -62.12 29.80
C ARG A 5 13.08 -60.91 30.69
N THR A 6 14.22 -60.26 30.47
CA THR A 6 14.55 -58.96 31.08
C THR A 6 13.62 -57.90 30.64
N SER A 7 12.62 -57.50 31.43
CA SER A 7 11.77 -56.36 31.19
C SER A 7 12.56 -55.08 31.45
N HIS A 8 12.96 -54.38 30.40
CA HIS A 8 13.50 -53.04 30.49
C HIS A 8 12.39 -52.06 30.94
N ARG A 9 12.36 -51.84 32.26
CA ARG A 9 11.51 -50.83 32.90
C ARG A 9 12.03 -49.46 32.46
N ARG A 10 11.41 -48.85 31.40
CA ARG A 10 11.65 -47.45 31.04
C ARG A 10 11.36 -46.57 32.24
N ARG A 11 12.41 -46.02 32.87
CA ARG A 11 12.29 -44.98 33.89
C ARG A 11 11.59 -43.79 33.22
N ARG A 12 10.34 -43.53 33.57
CA ARG A 12 9.69 -42.27 33.29
C ARG A 12 10.36 -41.22 34.15
N ASN A 13 11.32 -40.48 33.60
CA ASN A 13 11.87 -39.31 34.25
C ASN A 13 10.73 -38.30 34.39
N GLY A 14 10.24 -38.08 35.61
CA GLY A 14 9.29 -37.00 35.90
C GLY A 14 9.97 -35.67 35.60
N ILE A 15 9.22 -34.73 34.97
CA ILE A 15 9.69 -33.37 34.73
C ILE A 15 9.92 -32.72 36.09
N SER A 16 11.11 -32.17 36.30
CA SER A 16 11.45 -31.44 37.52
C SER A 16 10.68 -30.12 37.59
N THR A 17 10.21 -29.72 38.78
CA THR A 17 9.60 -28.39 38.98
C THR A 17 10.51 -27.25 38.54
N LEU A 18 11.82 -27.42 38.69
CA LEU A 18 12.82 -26.46 38.23
C LEU A 18 12.79 -26.33 36.71
N GLU A 19 12.62 -27.42 35.97
CA GLU A 19 12.54 -27.45 34.52
C GLU A 19 11.29 -26.71 34.01
N ILE A 20 10.16 -26.88 34.71
CA ILE A 20 8.92 -26.14 34.40
C ILE A 20 9.10 -24.64 34.62
N VAL A 21 9.76 -24.22 35.69
CA VAL A 21 10.00 -22.80 36.01
C VAL A 21 10.92 -22.19 34.97
N ILE A 22 12.00 -22.84 34.58
CA ILE A 22 12.93 -22.39 33.56
C ILE A 22 12.21 -22.27 32.18
N ALA A 23 11.48 -23.33 31.81
CA ALA A 23 10.75 -23.36 30.56
C ALA A 23 9.69 -22.23 30.47
N SER A 24 8.96 -21.97 31.58
CA SER A 24 7.97 -20.88 31.66
C SER A 24 8.63 -19.52 31.58
N GLY A 25 9.79 -19.32 32.21
CA GLY A 25 10.57 -18.09 32.11
C GLY A 25 11.08 -17.83 30.68
N LEU A 26 11.60 -18.83 30.01
CA LEU A 26 12.05 -18.77 28.63
C LEU A 26 10.88 -18.48 27.67
N LEU A 27 9.74 -19.15 27.89
CA LEU A 27 8.53 -18.90 27.09
C LEU A 27 8.03 -17.46 27.27
N GLY A 28 7.99 -16.97 28.52
CA GLY A 28 7.59 -15.60 28.82
C GLY A 28 8.47 -14.55 28.13
N THR A 29 9.79 -14.72 28.19
CA THR A 29 10.74 -13.82 27.50
C THR A 29 10.59 -13.90 25.98
N ALA A 30 10.38 -15.08 25.41
CA ALA A 30 10.13 -15.25 23.98
C ALA A 30 8.86 -14.51 23.53
N VAL A 31 7.77 -14.63 24.27
CA VAL A 31 6.51 -13.95 23.95
C VAL A 31 6.68 -12.42 23.99
N ILE A 32 7.33 -11.88 25.04
CA ILE A 32 7.55 -10.42 25.16
C ILE A 32 8.40 -9.88 24.03
N THR A 33 9.34 -10.63 23.51
CA THR A 33 10.22 -10.19 22.41
C THR A 33 9.57 -10.32 21.03
N ILE A 34 8.76 -11.37 20.81
CA ILE A 34 8.15 -11.65 19.51
C ILE A 34 6.91 -10.80 19.25
N LEU A 35 6.09 -10.53 20.26
CA LEU A 35 4.83 -9.80 20.11
C LEU A 35 4.99 -8.41 19.45
N PRO A 36 5.95 -7.57 19.88
CA PRO A 36 6.19 -6.27 19.22
C PRO A 36 6.62 -6.39 17.76
N VAL A 37 7.39 -7.44 17.42
CA VAL A 37 7.83 -7.66 16.03
C VAL A 37 6.65 -8.01 15.14
N ILE A 38 5.76 -8.88 15.59
CA ILE A 38 4.54 -9.25 14.84
C ILE A 38 3.63 -8.03 14.67
N SER A 39 3.44 -7.25 15.73
CA SER A 39 2.62 -6.04 15.68
C SER A 39 3.17 -5.03 14.67
N ARG A 40 4.47 -4.74 14.69
CA ARG A 40 5.11 -3.85 13.71
C ARG A 40 4.99 -4.39 12.29
N ALA A 41 5.22 -5.68 12.09
CA ALA A 41 5.08 -6.31 10.77
C ALA A 41 3.65 -6.20 10.22
N SER A 42 2.63 -6.31 11.07
CA SER A 42 1.23 -6.13 10.69
C SER A 42 0.95 -4.69 10.27
N THR A 43 1.43 -3.70 11.03
CA THR A 43 1.27 -2.27 10.69
C THR A 43 1.92 -1.93 9.36
N VAL A 44 3.17 -2.35 9.15
CA VAL A 44 3.88 -2.12 7.89
C VAL A 44 3.15 -2.75 6.70
N ARG A 45 2.60 -3.96 6.87
CA ARG A 45 1.83 -4.61 5.80
C ARG A 45 0.56 -3.84 5.45
N SER A 46 -0.17 -3.34 6.46
CA SER A 46 -1.37 -2.54 6.19
C SER A 46 -1.04 -1.22 5.49
N GLU A 47 0.02 -0.52 5.90
CA GLU A 47 0.47 0.71 5.23
C GLU A 47 0.90 0.48 3.78
N LEU A 48 1.57 -0.63 3.49
CA LEU A 48 1.94 -1.00 2.12
C LEU A 48 0.70 -1.32 1.27
N ALA A 49 -0.30 -1.99 1.85
CA ALA A 49 -1.56 -2.30 1.16
C ALA A 49 -2.34 -1.00 0.86
N ASP A 50 -2.48 -0.12 1.85
CA ASP A 50 -3.15 1.17 1.70
C ASP A 50 -2.47 2.02 0.62
N ARG A 51 -1.13 2.03 0.61
CA ARG A 51 -0.34 2.72 -0.42
C ARG A 51 -0.47 2.10 -1.82
N GLY A 52 -0.53 0.77 -1.89
CA GLY A 52 -0.78 0.05 -3.15
C GLY A 52 -2.14 0.40 -3.75
N ALA A 53 -3.18 0.39 -2.92
CA ALA A 53 -4.53 0.77 -3.32
C ALA A 53 -4.62 2.25 -3.72
N ALA A 54 -4.01 3.16 -2.95
CA ALA A 54 -3.93 4.58 -3.27
C ALA A 54 -3.26 4.82 -4.63
N ARG A 55 -2.15 4.13 -4.91
CA ARG A 55 -1.46 4.23 -6.21
C ARG A 55 -2.36 3.78 -7.37
N GLN A 56 -3.13 2.71 -7.17
CA GLN A 56 -4.04 2.22 -8.20
C GLN A 56 -5.20 3.19 -8.46
N LEU A 57 -5.75 3.80 -7.42
CA LEU A 57 -6.78 4.83 -7.56
C LEU A 57 -6.27 6.03 -8.35
N VAL A 58 -5.11 6.56 -7.99
CA VAL A 58 -4.49 7.69 -8.72
C VAL A 58 -4.21 7.33 -10.18
N ALA A 59 -3.74 6.10 -10.46
CA ALA A 59 -3.50 5.61 -11.81
C ALA A 59 -4.82 5.54 -12.61
N ASN A 60 -5.87 4.99 -12.04
CA ASN A 60 -7.18 4.87 -12.69
C ASN A 60 -7.77 6.24 -13.04
N VAL A 61 -7.69 7.22 -12.13
CA VAL A 61 -8.17 8.58 -12.42
C VAL A 61 -7.35 9.22 -13.53
N LEU A 62 -6.03 9.06 -13.47
CA LEU A 62 -5.15 9.61 -14.51
C LEU A 62 -5.42 8.96 -15.88
N GLU A 63 -5.59 7.64 -15.92
CA GLU A 63 -5.97 6.92 -17.15
C GLU A 63 -7.35 7.38 -17.67
N HIS A 64 -8.34 7.52 -16.77
CA HIS A 64 -9.65 7.99 -17.14
C HIS A 64 -9.62 9.43 -17.68
N ALA A 65 -8.90 10.33 -17.03
CA ALA A 65 -8.70 11.69 -17.48
C ALA A 65 -8.01 11.75 -18.85
N LEU A 66 -7.08 10.82 -19.12
CA LEU A 66 -6.40 10.69 -20.40
C LEU A 66 -7.24 9.97 -21.48
N ALA A 67 -8.11 9.02 -21.09
CA ALA A 67 -8.97 8.28 -22.02
C ALA A 67 -10.08 9.16 -22.60
N HIS A 68 -10.63 10.08 -21.82
CA HIS A 68 -11.57 11.11 -22.33
C HIS A 68 -11.01 11.95 -23.48
N ARG A 69 -9.70 11.93 -23.66
CA ARG A 69 -9.02 12.48 -24.84
C ARG A 69 -9.44 11.78 -26.14
N ARG A 70 -9.74 10.47 -26.12
CA ARG A 70 -10.00 9.71 -27.36
C ARG A 70 -11.40 9.94 -27.94
N ASP A 71 -12.37 10.23 -27.09
CA ASP A 71 -13.76 10.35 -27.52
C ASP A 71 -14.15 11.77 -27.96
N ASN A 72 -13.42 12.80 -27.47
CA ASN A 72 -13.71 14.22 -27.81
C ASN A 72 -12.78 14.81 -28.88
N THR A 73 -12.03 14.00 -29.57
CA THR A 73 -10.98 14.44 -30.51
C THR A 73 -11.47 14.83 -31.90
N ALA A 74 -12.58 15.54 -32.04
CA ALA A 74 -12.73 16.32 -33.26
C ALA A 74 -11.77 17.53 -33.32
N ASN A 75 -11.25 18.05 -32.19
CA ASN A 75 -10.44 19.28 -32.16
C ASN A 75 -9.40 19.38 -31.03
N GLY A 76 -8.79 18.29 -30.56
CA GLY A 76 -7.64 18.52 -29.69
C GLY A 76 -7.77 17.96 -28.24
N LEU A 77 -6.79 18.27 -27.48
CA LEU A 77 -6.58 17.86 -26.08
C LEU A 77 -7.79 18.20 -25.18
N PRO A 78 -8.12 17.36 -24.21
CA PRO A 78 -9.12 17.70 -23.20
C PRO A 78 -8.74 19.04 -22.56
N ALA A 79 -9.75 19.86 -22.32
CA ALA A 79 -9.50 21.14 -21.66
C ALA A 79 -8.82 20.89 -20.32
N THR A 80 -7.89 21.75 -19.94
CA THR A 80 -7.20 21.66 -18.64
C THR A 80 -8.21 21.57 -17.50
N ALA A 81 -9.31 22.32 -17.59
CA ALA A 81 -10.40 22.30 -16.61
C ALA A 81 -11.09 20.93 -16.48
N ASP A 82 -11.23 20.17 -17.57
CA ASP A 82 -11.83 18.82 -17.52
C ASP A 82 -10.93 17.82 -16.81
N ILE A 83 -9.61 17.95 -16.97
CA ILE A 83 -8.64 17.13 -16.27
C ILE A 83 -8.59 17.51 -14.78
N GLU A 84 -8.56 18.81 -14.47
CA GLU A 84 -8.54 19.30 -13.09
C GLU A 84 -9.84 19.04 -12.34
N ALA A 85 -10.96 18.86 -13.06
CA ALA A 85 -12.24 18.45 -12.48
C ALA A 85 -12.33 16.95 -12.18
N ALA A 86 -11.36 16.14 -12.65
CA ALA A 86 -11.34 14.72 -12.35
C ALA A 86 -11.13 14.49 -10.84
N THR A 87 -11.97 13.67 -10.23
CA THR A 87 -11.94 13.39 -8.79
C THR A 87 -12.11 11.91 -8.53
N ILE A 88 -11.65 11.47 -7.37
CA ILE A 88 -11.87 10.12 -6.89
C ILE A 88 -13.20 10.10 -6.12
N PRO A 89 -14.14 9.20 -6.44
CA PRO A 89 -15.37 9.04 -5.66
C PRO A 89 -15.05 8.74 -4.18
N ALA A 90 -15.78 9.36 -3.27
CA ALA A 90 -15.51 9.28 -1.83
C ALA A 90 -15.62 7.85 -1.27
N ASP A 91 -16.48 7.02 -1.85
CA ASP A 91 -16.62 5.61 -1.50
C ASP A 91 -15.35 4.80 -1.76
N HIS A 92 -14.61 5.14 -2.81
CA HIS A 92 -13.31 4.53 -3.13
C HIS A 92 -12.19 4.96 -2.18
N LEU A 93 -12.36 6.05 -1.44
CA LEU A 93 -11.38 6.57 -0.48
C LEU A 93 -11.69 6.14 0.96
N SER A 94 -12.77 5.40 1.20
CA SER A 94 -13.27 5.05 2.53
C SER A 94 -12.29 4.24 3.41
N PHE A 95 -11.29 3.61 2.81
CA PHE A 95 -10.23 2.88 3.54
C PHE A 95 -9.08 3.77 4.02
N LEU A 96 -9.03 5.03 3.57
CA LEU A 96 -8.02 6.02 3.97
C LEU A 96 -8.61 7.00 4.97
N GLU A 97 -7.79 7.47 5.90
CA GLU A 97 -8.17 8.48 6.87
C GLU A 97 -7.81 9.88 6.35
N ALA A 98 -8.80 10.80 6.35
CA ALA A 98 -8.66 12.17 5.85
C ALA A 98 -7.95 12.25 4.48
N PRO A 99 -8.46 11.55 3.44
CA PRO A 99 -7.84 11.57 2.12
C PRO A 99 -8.05 12.93 1.44
N GLU A 100 -7.00 13.44 0.80
CA GLU A 100 -7.02 14.65 -0.01
C GLU A 100 -6.42 14.35 -1.38
N PHE A 101 -7.18 14.60 -2.44
CA PHE A 101 -6.77 14.37 -3.83
C PHE A 101 -6.62 15.69 -4.55
N ASP A 102 -5.49 15.88 -5.22
CA ASP A 102 -5.16 17.05 -6.03
C ASP A 102 -4.65 16.61 -7.40
N ILE A 103 -5.09 17.33 -8.45
CA ILE A 103 -4.60 17.12 -9.79
C ILE A 103 -4.20 18.46 -10.39
N ARG A 104 -3.01 18.52 -10.99
CA ARG A 104 -2.44 19.72 -11.60
C ARG A 104 -1.99 19.47 -13.01
N VAL A 105 -2.22 20.46 -13.87
CA VAL A 105 -1.79 20.46 -15.25
C VAL A 105 -0.82 21.60 -15.48
N ASP A 106 0.43 21.28 -15.76
CA ASP A 106 1.46 22.24 -16.13
C ASP A 106 1.77 22.10 -17.63
N THR A 107 1.95 23.20 -18.32
CA THR A 107 2.41 23.21 -19.73
C THR A 107 3.89 23.60 -19.74
N THR A 108 4.73 22.80 -20.41
CA THR A 108 6.14 23.15 -20.58
C THR A 108 6.28 24.25 -21.63
N THR A 109 7.38 25.00 -21.53
CA THR A 109 7.74 26.03 -22.51
C THR A 109 8.56 25.47 -23.69
N ASP A 110 8.72 24.15 -23.74
CA ASP A 110 9.45 23.46 -24.81
C ASP A 110 8.72 23.55 -26.16
N ASP A 111 9.43 23.37 -27.23
CA ASP A 111 8.87 23.33 -28.59
C ASP A 111 9.09 21.89 -29.16
N PRO A 112 8.02 21.11 -29.36
CA PRO A 112 6.61 21.39 -29.10
C PRO A 112 6.25 21.37 -27.59
N PRO A 113 5.24 22.17 -27.17
CA PRO A 113 4.83 22.23 -25.77
C PRO A 113 4.25 20.91 -25.30
N LEU A 114 4.76 20.39 -24.19
CA LEU A 114 4.24 19.19 -23.53
C LEU A 114 3.37 19.60 -22.35
N ARG A 115 2.26 18.90 -22.14
CA ARG A 115 1.47 19.02 -20.91
C ARG A 115 1.86 17.94 -19.92
N ARG A 116 2.19 18.36 -18.72
CA ARG A 116 2.48 17.48 -17.59
C ARG A 116 1.27 17.47 -16.66
N VAL A 117 0.64 16.31 -16.53
CA VAL A 117 -0.46 16.10 -15.58
C VAL A 117 0.09 15.36 -14.38
N THR A 118 -0.03 15.97 -13.20
CA THR A 118 0.40 15.36 -11.93
C THR A 118 -0.81 15.18 -11.02
N ALA A 119 -1.11 13.94 -10.67
CA ALA A 119 -2.17 13.60 -9.72
C ALA A 119 -1.51 13.14 -8.40
N THR A 120 -1.97 13.71 -7.29
CA THR A 120 -1.41 13.45 -5.95
C THR A 120 -2.52 13.10 -4.98
N LEU A 121 -2.33 12.03 -4.21
CA LEU A 121 -3.21 11.61 -3.13
C LEU A 121 -2.42 11.62 -1.82
N THR A 122 -2.93 12.34 -0.84
CA THR A 122 -2.42 12.41 0.52
C THR A 122 -3.47 11.84 1.48
N TRP A 123 -3.04 11.31 2.62
CA TRP A 123 -3.92 10.82 3.68
C TRP A 123 -3.18 10.76 5.01
N THR A 124 -3.90 10.52 6.09
CA THR A 124 -3.35 10.27 7.40
C THR A 124 -3.16 8.77 7.60
N SER A 125 -2.01 8.36 8.11
CA SER A 125 -1.76 6.96 8.44
C SER A 125 -2.54 6.55 9.69
N ARG A 126 -2.70 5.27 9.94
CA ARG A 126 -3.36 4.74 11.15
C ARG A 126 -2.65 5.12 12.46
N SER A 127 -1.41 5.59 12.37
CA SER A 127 -0.67 6.15 13.52
C SER A 127 -1.04 7.61 13.83
N GLY A 128 -1.88 8.25 13.01
CA GLY A 128 -2.25 9.66 13.13
C GLY A 128 -1.22 10.61 12.49
N GLU A 129 -0.16 10.09 11.86
CA GLU A 129 0.83 10.88 11.15
C GLU A 129 0.49 11.02 9.67
N PRO A 130 0.89 12.12 9.00
CA PRO A 130 0.74 12.24 7.55
C PRO A 130 1.46 11.10 6.84
N ALA A 131 0.73 10.34 6.03
CA ALA A 131 1.32 9.30 5.21
C ALA A 131 2.15 9.92 4.08
N ARG A 132 3.15 9.18 3.61
CA ARG A 132 3.92 9.63 2.47
C ARG A 132 3.03 9.69 1.23
N PRO A 133 2.87 10.84 0.54
CA PRO A 133 1.97 11.02 -0.58
C PRO A 133 2.27 10.06 -1.73
N VAL A 134 1.24 9.70 -2.48
CA VAL A 134 1.35 9.02 -3.76
C VAL A 134 1.12 10.04 -4.85
N SER A 135 2.12 10.24 -5.70
CA SER A 135 2.04 11.14 -6.85
C SER A 135 2.40 10.39 -8.13
N LEU A 136 1.58 10.54 -9.15
CA LEU A 136 1.81 10.00 -10.49
C LEU A 136 1.81 11.15 -11.48
N THR A 137 2.70 11.08 -12.46
CA THR A 137 2.83 12.08 -13.51
C THR A 137 2.70 11.43 -14.88
N ALA A 138 1.88 12.01 -15.74
CA ALA A 138 1.79 11.65 -17.14
C ALA A 138 2.14 12.84 -18.02
N TRP A 139 2.71 12.54 -19.17
CA TRP A 139 3.04 13.52 -20.19
C TRP A 139 2.10 13.36 -21.36
N ILE A 140 1.51 14.46 -21.78
CA ILE A 140 0.59 14.51 -22.93
C ILE A 140 1.30 15.26 -24.05
N PRO A 141 1.66 14.58 -25.15
CA PRO A 141 2.21 15.27 -26.31
C PRO A 141 1.17 16.18 -26.94
N PRO A 142 1.56 17.23 -27.69
CA PRO A 142 0.65 18.03 -28.46
C PRO A 142 -0.13 17.14 -29.45
N ALA A 143 -1.31 17.60 -29.86
CA ALA A 143 -2.02 16.94 -30.93
C ALA A 143 -1.17 17.06 -32.19
N GLU A 144 -0.81 15.92 -32.81
CA GLU A 144 -0.24 15.97 -34.17
C GLU A 144 -1.30 16.58 -35.09
N GLU A 145 -1.00 17.71 -35.71
CA GLU A 145 -1.78 18.22 -36.84
C GLU A 145 -1.67 17.13 -37.93
N GLN A 146 -2.72 16.33 -38.03
CA GLN A 146 -2.82 15.37 -39.16
C GLN A 146 -2.97 16.23 -40.43
N PRO A 147 -2.10 16.05 -41.42
CA PRO A 147 -2.15 16.72 -42.69
C PRO A 147 -3.44 16.44 -43.48
#